data_f34be4eb9cee2a22fe9192b104158c5e
#
_entry.id   f34be4eb9cee2a22fe9192b104158c5e
#
_cell.length_a   1.000
_cell.length_b   1.000
_cell.length_c   1.000
_cell.angle_alpha   90.00
_cell.angle_beta   90.00
_cell.angle_gamma   90.00
#
_symmetry.space_group_name_H-M   'P 1'
#
loop_
_entity.id
_entity.type
_entity.pdbx_description
1 polymer ?
#
loop_
_entity_poly.entity_id
_entity_poly.type
_entity_poly.pdbx_seq_one_letter_code
_entity_poly.pdbx_strand_id
1 'polypeptide(L)'
;CFADSEWAAIRACGPEERPMEMCFRKHWSLKEAFTKARGDGIAFEFLRCEFELGGPGSGEGVEPGQSVETASLKVDGKPMPEWHFFIQSMGDDHWVSTSRGPPTDAVDALGGFKKTFGQAVVPPLDAKAHAARPEPAFVTKTVADLVPDALRAKYERLAKAHI
;
A
#
# COMPACT_ATOMS: atom_id res chain seq x y z
N CYS A 1 14.23 12.46 4.56
CA CYS A 1 13.15 11.86 3.77
C CYS A 1 11.76 11.98 4.43
N PHE A 2 11.66 12.51 5.67
CA PHE A 2 10.40 12.81 6.35
C PHE A 2 10.32 14.29 6.69
N ALA A 3 9.10 14.84 6.62
CA ALA A 3 8.80 16.18 7.08
C ALA A 3 8.86 16.28 8.62
N ASP A 4 8.97 17.47 9.16
CA ASP A 4 9.03 17.69 10.62
C ASP A 4 7.77 17.20 11.33
N SER A 5 6.60 17.33 10.69
CA SER A 5 5.32 16.80 11.17
C SER A 5 5.33 15.27 11.31
N GLU A 6 5.87 14.58 10.32
CA GLU A 6 6.00 13.11 10.34
C GLU A 6 7.00 12.66 11.41
N TRP A 7 8.14 13.35 11.53
CA TRP A 7 9.09 13.08 12.61
C TRP A 7 8.49 13.33 14.00
N ALA A 8 7.66 14.36 14.14
CA ALA A 8 6.93 14.61 15.38
C ALA A 8 5.96 13.46 15.71
N ALA A 9 5.21 12.98 14.71
CA ALA A 9 4.31 11.84 14.86
C ALA A 9 5.06 10.56 15.24
N ILE A 10 6.19 10.27 14.57
CA ILE A 10 7.03 9.10 14.87
C ILE A 10 7.54 9.14 16.32
N ARG A 11 8.04 10.28 16.77
CA ARG A 11 8.52 10.46 18.17
C ARG A 11 7.38 10.38 19.18
N ALA A 12 6.16 10.78 18.80
CA ALA A 12 4.99 10.72 19.68
C ALA A 12 4.45 9.29 19.88
N CYS A 13 4.89 8.31 19.07
CA CYS A 13 4.50 6.90 19.23
C CYS A 13 5.02 6.27 20.53
N GLY A 14 5.89 6.95 21.27
CA GLY A 14 6.34 6.55 22.60
C GLY A 14 7.85 6.60 22.78
N PRO A 15 8.35 6.41 24.01
CA PRO A 15 9.76 6.44 24.31
C PRO A 15 10.50 5.16 23.88
N GLU A 16 9.78 4.09 23.59
CA GLU A 16 10.35 2.81 23.18
C GLU A 16 10.68 2.81 21.70
N GLU A 17 11.79 2.15 21.36
CA GLU A 17 12.28 2.09 19.98
C GLU A 17 11.29 1.40 19.02
N ARG A 18 10.68 0.29 19.48
CA ARG A 18 9.78 -0.52 18.62
C ARG A 18 8.56 0.22 18.12
N PRO A 19 7.75 0.94 18.94
CA PRO A 19 6.63 1.73 18.44
C PRO A 19 7.07 2.83 17.47
N MET A 20 8.19 3.49 17.73
CA MET A 20 8.74 4.51 16.81
C MET A 20 9.17 3.88 15.49
N GLU A 21 9.83 2.74 15.51
CA GLU A 21 10.24 2.01 14.31
C GLU A 21 9.02 1.60 13.47
N MET A 22 7.99 1.07 14.10
CA MET A 22 6.75 0.70 13.41
C MET A 22 6.10 1.92 12.73
N CYS A 23 6.00 3.04 13.44
CA CYS A 23 5.46 4.28 12.90
C CYS A 23 6.32 4.81 11.73
N PHE A 24 7.64 4.78 11.87
CA PHE A 24 8.59 5.13 10.82
C PHE A 24 8.38 4.28 9.56
N ARG A 25 8.30 2.96 9.71
CA ARG A 25 8.11 2.03 8.60
C ARG A 25 6.77 2.24 7.89
N LYS A 26 5.70 2.56 8.63
CA LYS A 26 4.39 2.88 8.04
C LYS A 26 4.49 4.11 7.15
N HIS A 27 5.07 5.21 7.64
CA HIS A 27 5.28 6.41 6.83
C HIS A 27 6.14 6.15 5.60
N TRP A 28 7.22 5.36 5.76
CA TRP A 28 8.07 4.97 4.64
C TRP A 28 7.30 4.20 3.58
N SER A 29 6.54 3.18 3.99
CA SER A 29 5.78 2.34 3.07
C SER A 29 4.69 3.12 2.32
N LEU A 30 4.09 4.14 2.94
CA LEU A 30 3.14 5.04 2.29
C LEU A 30 3.80 5.89 1.20
N LYS A 31 4.98 6.45 1.46
CA LYS A 31 5.73 7.20 0.44
C LYS A 31 6.11 6.33 -0.75
N GLU A 32 6.56 5.11 -0.48
CA GLU A 32 6.83 4.10 -1.50
C GLU A 32 5.57 3.73 -2.30
N ALA A 33 4.44 3.51 -1.63
CA ALA A 33 3.18 3.19 -2.29
C ALA A 33 2.72 4.33 -3.21
N PHE A 34 2.82 5.57 -2.76
CA PHE A 34 2.47 6.75 -3.55
C PHE A 34 3.35 6.90 -4.80
N THR A 35 4.66 6.87 -4.64
CA THR A 35 5.60 7.06 -5.77
C THR A 35 5.52 5.92 -6.79
N LYS A 36 5.28 4.69 -6.33
CA LYS A 36 5.03 3.54 -7.21
C LYS A 36 3.72 3.68 -7.98
N ALA A 37 2.64 4.11 -7.33
CA ALA A 37 1.36 4.30 -7.99
C ALA A 37 1.40 5.42 -9.05
N ARG A 38 2.17 6.48 -8.81
CA ARG A 38 2.38 7.56 -9.78
C ARG A 38 3.37 7.20 -10.88
N GLY A 39 4.29 6.28 -10.61
CA GLY A 39 5.37 5.92 -11.54
C GLY A 39 6.51 6.94 -11.58
N ASP A 40 6.72 7.72 -10.52
CA ASP A 40 7.83 8.69 -10.41
C ASP A 40 9.19 8.00 -10.31
N GLY A 41 9.23 6.76 -9.83
CA GLY A 41 10.48 6.07 -9.51
C GLY A 41 11.24 6.77 -8.38
N ILE A 42 12.56 6.68 -8.43
CA ILE A 42 13.46 7.30 -7.43
C ILE A 42 13.64 8.83 -7.61
N ALA A 43 13.07 9.40 -8.66
CA ALA A 43 13.23 10.83 -8.95
C ALA A 43 12.34 11.71 -8.07
N PHE A 44 11.35 11.15 -7.40
CA PHE A 44 10.47 11.91 -6.53
C PHE A 44 11.11 12.17 -5.16
N GLU A 45 11.16 13.44 -4.77
CA GLU A 45 11.70 13.84 -3.47
C GLU A 45 10.67 13.60 -2.36
N PHE A 46 10.95 12.66 -1.46
CA PHE A 46 10.06 12.24 -0.37
C PHE A 46 9.69 13.33 0.62
N LEU A 47 10.51 14.37 0.76
CA LEU A 47 10.21 15.53 1.61
C LEU A 47 9.00 16.33 1.13
N ARG A 48 8.64 16.22 -0.15
CA ARG A 48 7.46 16.87 -0.70
C ARG A 48 6.15 16.25 -0.24
N CYS A 49 6.20 14.97 0.21
CA CYS A 49 5.05 14.24 0.73
C CYS A 49 5.02 14.33 2.24
N GLU A 50 3.88 14.69 2.78
CA GLU A 50 3.57 14.59 4.21
C GLU A 50 2.36 13.69 4.39
N PHE A 51 2.55 12.60 5.13
CA PHE A 51 1.49 11.68 5.50
C PHE A 51 1.03 11.90 6.93
N GLU A 52 -0.28 11.88 7.12
CA GLU A 52 -0.91 11.84 8.42
C GLU A 52 -1.65 10.51 8.56
N LEU A 53 -1.25 9.69 9.54
CA LEU A 53 -1.87 8.41 9.80
C LEU A 53 -3.26 8.65 10.41
N GLY A 54 -4.28 8.08 9.79
CA GLY A 54 -5.62 8.00 10.35
C GLY A 54 -5.71 6.88 11.38
N GLY A 55 -6.73 6.93 12.22
CA GLY A 55 -7.05 5.80 13.09
C GLY A 55 -7.49 4.56 12.31
N PRO A 56 -7.72 3.43 12.99
CA PRO A 56 -8.23 2.23 12.37
C PRO A 56 -9.55 2.52 11.67
N GLY A 57 -9.55 2.38 10.35
CA GLY A 57 -10.74 2.49 9.53
C GLY A 57 -11.60 1.23 9.66
N SER A 58 -12.91 1.41 9.67
CA SER A 58 -13.85 0.31 9.52
C SER A 58 -13.90 -0.12 8.05
N GLY A 59 -13.01 -1.03 7.64
CA GLY A 59 -13.11 -1.68 6.33
C GLY A 59 -14.21 -2.74 6.35
N GLU A 60 -15.15 -2.73 5.40
CA GLU A 60 -16.05 -3.86 5.21
C GLU A 60 -15.21 -5.09 4.81
N GLY A 61 -15.39 -6.20 5.52
CA GLY A 61 -14.70 -7.47 5.24
C GLY A 61 -13.39 -7.68 5.99
N VAL A 62 -13.08 -6.86 7.00
CA VAL A 62 -11.92 -7.07 7.86
C VAL A 62 -12.23 -8.17 8.87
N GLU A 63 -11.47 -9.26 8.82
CA GLU A 63 -11.57 -10.36 9.78
C GLU A 63 -11.22 -9.89 11.21
N PRO A 64 -11.78 -10.52 12.26
CA PRO A 64 -11.43 -10.21 13.63
C PRO A 64 -9.91 -10.33 13.85
N GLY A 65 -9.27 -9.23 14.26
CA GLY A 65 -7.83 -9.16 14.47
C GLY A 65 -7.03 -8.54 13.32
N GLN A 66 -7.65 -8.26 12.19
CA GLN A 66 -7.05 -7.44 11.13
C GLN A 66 -7.55 -6.01 11.27
N SER A 67 -6.66 -5.04 11.21
CA SER A 67 -7.01 -3.62 11.15
C SER A 67 -6.58 -3.03 9.82
N VAL A 68 -7.46 -2.30 9.17
CA VAL A 68 -7.11 -1.45 8.04
C VAL A 68 -7.03 -0.03 8.56
N GLU A 69 -5.84 0.55 8.52
CA GLU A 69 -5.62 1.95 8.84
C GLU A 69 -5.66 2.76 7.55
N THR A 70 -6.06 4.01 7.64
CA THR A 70 -6.02 4.95 6.52
C THR A 70 -4.97 6.03 6.75
N ALA A 71 -4.60 6.73 5.69
CA ALA A 71 -3.76 7.90 5.80
C ALA A 71 -4.22 8.99 4.83
N SER A 72 -3.94 10.24 5.19
CA SER A 72 -4.09 11.38 4.30
C SER A 72 -2.72 11.87 3.81
N LEU A 73 -2.70 12.51 2.65
CA LEU A 73 -1.49 13.00 2.00
C LEU A 73 -1.58 14.50 1.72
N LYS A 74 -0.48 15.21 1.98
CA LYS A 74 -0.19 16.52 1.39
C LYS A 74 1.06 16.42 0.51
N VAL A 75 1.04 17.11 -0.63
CA VAL A 75 2.21 17.28 -1.49
C VAL A 75 2.50 18.77 -1.60
N ASP A 76 3.73 19.18 -1.26
CA ASP A 76 4.12 20.58 -1.20
C ASP A 76 3.15 21.43 -0.32
N GLY A 77 2.72 20.86 0.81
CA GLY A 77 1.75 21.47 1.73
C GLY A 77 0.30 21.49 1.26
N LYS A 78 -0.02 21.00 0.05
CA LYS A 78 -1.38 20.96 -0.52
C LYS A 78 -2.03 19.62 -0.26
N PRO A 79 -3.23 19.56 0.34
CA PRO A 79 -3.97 18.31 0.51
C PRO A 79 -4.28 17.64 -0.82
N MET A 80 -4.19 16.30 -0.82
CA MET A 80 -4.47 15.44 -1.99
C MET A 80 -5.68 14.54 -1.68
N PRO A 81 -6.91 15.09 -1.59
CA PRO A 81 -8.09 14.36 -1.14
C PRO A 81 -8.55 13.25 -2.09
N GLU A 82 -8.08 13.27 -3.35
CA GLU A 82 -8.41 12.26 -4.34
C GLU A 82 -7.50 11.02 -4.27
N TRP A 83 -6.48 11.07 -3.40
CA TRP A 83 -5.60 9.95 -3.10
C TRP A 83 -6.04 9.25 -1.83
N HIS A 84 -6.19 7.94 -1.90
CA HIS A 84 -6.60 7.08 -0.79
C HIS A 84 -5.48 6.11 -0.46
N PHE A 85 -5.21 5.98 0.83
CA PHE A 85 -4.15 5.14 1.35
C PHE A 85 -4.68 4.21 2.42
N PHE A 86 -4.23 2.96 2.37
CA PHE A 86 -4.63 1.92 3.29
C PHE A 86 -3.40 1.17 3.77
N ILE A 87 -3.37 0.85 5.05
CA ILE A 87 -2.31 0.08 5.69
C ILE A 87 -2.97 -1.11 6.35
N GLN A 88 -2.57 -2.32 5.98
CA GLN A 88 -3.07 -3.56 6.58
C GLN A 88 -1.93 -4.32 7.25
N SER A 89 -2.16 -4.74 8.50
CA SER A 89 -1.25 -5.64 9.21
C SER A 89 -1.25 -7.02 8.55
N MET A 90 -0.05 -7.59 8.39
CA MET A 90 0.18 -8.94 7.88
C MET A 90 0.73 -9.87 8.97
N GLY A 91 0.51 -9.54 10.25
CA GLY A 91 1.12 -10.22 11.40
C GLY A 91 2.56 -9.78 11.66
N ASP A 92 3.09 -10.16 12.80
CA ASP A 92 4.50 -10.02 13.25
C ASP A 92 5.29 -8.83 12.66
N ASP A 93 4.83 -7.60 12.93
CA ASP A 93 5.49 -6.36 12.50
C ASP A 93 5.59 -6.16 10.96
N HIS A 94 4.78 -6.88 10.19
CA HIS A 94 4.65 -6.70 8.76
C HIS A 94 3.32 -6.05 8.41
N TRP A 95 3.34 -5.22 7.38
CA TRP A 95 2.14 -4.63 6.79
C TRP A 95 2.32 -4.35 5.31
N VAL A 96 1.20 -4.15 4.67
CA VAL A 96 1.12 -3.75 3.28
C VAL A 96 0.47 -2.38 3.21
N SER A 97 1.09 -1.45 2.49
CA SER A 97 0.49 -0.17 2.15
C SER A 97 0.05 -0.18 0.70
N THR A 98 -1.20 0.21 0.48
CA THR A 98 -1.76 0.38 -0.86
C THR A 98 -2.16 1.84 -1.07
N SER A 99 -2.10 2.29 -2.31
CA SER A 99 -2.50 3.63 -2.71
C SER A 99 -3.37 3.57 -3.95
N ARG A 100 -4.38 4.44 -3.97
CA ARG A 100 -5.25 4.66 -5.13
C ARG A 100 -5.34 6.15 -5.38
N GLY A 101 -5.20 6.54 -6.62
CA GLY A 101 -5.31 7.94 -7.02
C GLY A 101 -5.80 8.10 -8.45
N PRO A 102 -5.99 9.34 -8.90
CA PRO A 102 -6.45 9.63 -10.25
C PRO A 102 -5.42 9.14 -11.29
N PRO A 103 -5.85 8.44 -12.35
CA PRO A 103 -4.94 8.03 -13.43
C PRO A 103 -4.25 9.21 -14.13
N THR A 104 -4.84 10.40 -14.06
CA THR A 104 -4.29 11.65 -14.60
C THR A 104 -3.00 12.08 -13.91
N ASP A 105 -2.80 11.65 -12.66
CA ASP A 105 -1.61 11.98 -11.87
C ASP A 105 -0.42 11.05 -12.16
N ALA A 106 -0.62 10.04 -13.00
CA ALA A 106 0.45 9.12 -13.39
C ALA A 106 1.53 9.85 -14.20
N VAL A 107 2.76 9.80 -13.71
CA VAL A 107 3.94 10.45 -14.33
C VAL A 107 4.63 9.54 -15.32
N ASP A 108 4.72 8.23 -14.99
CA ASP A 108 5.43 7.22 -15.80
C ASP A 108 6.85 7.68 -16.22
N ALA A 109 7.64 8.09 -15.24
CA ALA A 109 8.97 8.70 -15.46
C ALA A 109 9.90 7.85 -16.33
N LEU A 110 9.76 6.52 -16.29
CA LEU A 110 10.57 5.59 -17.07
C LEU A 110 9.90 5.11 -18.36
N GLY A 111 8.67 5.54 -18.64
CA GLY A 111 7.91 5.17 -19.83
C GLY A 111 7.52 3.68 -19.89
N GLY A 112 7.70 2.93 -18.80
CA GLY A 112 7.39 1.49 -18.73
C GLY A 112 5.90 1.21 -18.77
N PHE A 113 5.13 2.01 -18.08
CA PHE A 113 3.68 1.89 -18.01
C PHE A 113 3.03 2.12 -19.38
N LYS A 114 3.41 3.20 -20.06
CA LYS A 114 2.91 3.53 -21.41
C LYS A 114 3.26 2.47 -22.43
N LYS A 115 4.43 1.85 -22.33
CA LYS A 115 4.83 0.74 -23.23
C LYS A 115 3.99 -0.51 -22.99
N THR A 116 3.69 -0.82 -21.73
CA THR A 116 2.99 -2.06 -21.35
C THR A 116 1.49 -1.94 -21.58
N PHE A 117 0.89 -0.77 -21.26
CA PHE A 117 -0.54 -0.54 -21.31
C PHE A 117 -0.97 0.46 -22.39
N GLY A 118 -0.04 1.01 -23.15
CA GLY A 118 -0.20 2.17 -24.02
C GLY A 118 -1.17 2.02 -25.19
N GLN A 119 -1.75 0.83 -25.38
CA GLN A 119 -2.80 0.60 -26.37
C GLN A 119 -4.06 -0.05 -25.77
N ALA A 120 -4.06 -0.35 -24.49
CA ALA A 120 -5.27 -0.79 -23.82
C ALA A 120 -6.23 0.39 -23.72
N VAL A 121 -7.36 0.30 -24.40
CA VAL A 121 -8.50 1.18 -24.14
C VAL A 121 -8.96 0.85 -22.72
N VAL A 122 -8.39 1.54 -21.76
CA VAL A 122 -8.92 1.50 -20.39
C VAL A 122 -10.23 2.29 -20.46
N PRO A 123 -11.39 1.67 -20.21
CA PRO A 123 -12.64 2.40 -20.13
C PRO A 123 -12.44 3.56 -19.15
N PRO A 124 -13.06 4.71 -19.37
CA PRO A 124 -12.99 5.81 -18.42
C PRO A 124 -13.47 5.28 -17.07
N LEU A 125 -12.52 5.01 -16.19
CA LEU A 125 -12.80 4.61 -14.83
C LEU A 125 -13.48 5.81 -14.19
N ASP A 126 -14.63 5.60 -13.56
CA ASP A 126 -15.10 6.59 -12.59
C ASP A 126 -14.07 6.60 -11.44
N ALA A 127 -13.08 7.48 -11.58
CA ALA A 127 -11.94 7.56 -10.67
C ALA A 127 -12.41 7.81 -9.24
N LYS A 128 -13.49 8.57 -9.07
CA LYS A 128 -14.08 8.87 -7.78
C LYS A 128 -14.73 7.63 -7.16
N ALA A 129 -15.51 6.89 -7.93
CA ALA A 129 -16.13 5.64 -7.46
C ALA A 129 -15.08 4.56 -7.19
N HIS A 130 -14.02 4.50 -8.01
CA HIS A 130 -12.92 3.56 -7.79
C HIS A 130 -12.11 3.88 -6.53
N ALA A 131 -11.81 5.14 -6.31
CA ALA A 131 -11.09 5.60 -5.13
C ALA A 131 -11.89 5.38 -3.84
N ALA A 132 -13.20 5.55 -3.88
CA ALA A 132 -14.10 5.38 -2.74
C ALA A 132 -14.38 3.91 -2.38
N ARG A 133 -13.92 2.93 -3.16
CA ARG A 133 -14.12 1.51 -2.83
C ARG A 133 -13.38 1.17 -1.53
N PRO A 134 -14.03 0.41 -0.62
CA PRO A 134 -13.32 -0.11 0.54
C PRO A 134 -12.16 -0.99 0.09
N GLU A 135 -11.07 -0.98 0.84
CA GLU A 135 -9.95 -1.88 0.57
C GLU A 135 -10.31 -3.27 1.05
N PRO A 136 -10.28 -4.29 0.17
CA PRO A 136 -10.50 -5.66 0.61
C PRO A 136 -9.35 -6.09 1.52
N ALA A 137 -9.68 -6.85 2.56
CA ALA A 137 -8.67 -7.43 3.43
C ALA A 137 -7.76 -8.39 2.65
N PHE A 138 -6.46 -8.36 2.91
CA PHE A 138 -5.54 -9.35 2.37
C PHE A 138 -5.79 -10.71 3.01
N VAL A 139 -5.84 -11.74 2.20
CA VAL A 139 -6.00 -13.12 2.65
C VAL A 139 -4.65 -13.82 2.59
N THR A 140 -4.19 -14.33 3.73
CA THR A 140 -2.98 -15.15 3.78
C THR A 140 -3.24 -16.48 3.08
N LYS A 141 -2.36 -16.83 2.15
CA LYS A 141 -2.39 -18.08 1.40
C LYS A 141 -1.10 -18.85 1.61
N THR A 142 -1.19 -20.16 1.73
CA THR A 142 -0.02 -21.03 1.66
C THR A 142 0.36 -21.29 0.20
N VAL A 143 1.57 -21.78 -0.05
CA VAL A 143 1.97 -22.20 -1.39
C VAL A 143 1.02 -23.28 -1.93
N ALA A 144 0.56 -24.18 -1.06
CA ALA A 144 -0.40 -25.24 -1.43
C ALA A 144 -1.73 -24.67 -1.95
N ASP A 145 -2.21 -23.56 -1.38
CA ASP A 145 -3.46 -22.91 -1.82
C ASP A 145 -3.35 -22.28 -3.22
N LEU A 146 -2.13 -22.00 -3.66
CA LEU A 146 -1.84 -21.40 -4.96
C LEU A 146 -1.57 -22.46 -6.06
N VAL A 147 -1.43 -23.74 -5.69
CA VAL A 147 -1.19 -24.81 -6.64
C VAL A 147 -2.49 -25.14 -7.38
N PRO A 148 -2.52 -25.06 -8.73
CA PRO A 148 -3.68 -25.47 -9.51
C PRO A 148 -4.11 -26.91 -9.19
N ASP A 149 -5.42 -27.18 -9.17
CA ASP A 149 -5.96 -28.49 -8.80
C ASP A 149 -5.35 -29.63 -9.62
N ALA A 150 -5.12 -29.41 -10.91
CA ALA A 150 -4.49 -30.40 -11.80
C ALA A 150 -3.05 -30.78 -11.38
N LEU A 151 -2.36 -29.93 -10.59
CA LEU A 151 -0.99 -30.15 -10.13
C LEU A 151 -0.91 -30.50 -8.65
N ARG A 152 -2.00 -30.42 -7.91
CA ARG A 152 -2.05 -30.60 -6.46
C ARG A 152 -1.47 -31.95 -6.01
N ALA A 153 -1.88 -33.04 -6.62
CA ALA A 153 -1.38 -34.39 -6.29
C ALA A 153 0.14 -34.55 -6.53
N LYS A 154 0.67 -33.87 -7.56
CA LYS A 154 2.12 -33.84 -7.82
C LYS A 154 2.85 -33.04 -6.76
N TYR A 155 2.34 -31.88 -6.41
CA TYR A 155 2.90 -31.02 -5.36
C TYR A 155 2.96 -31.76 -4.03
N GLU A 156 1.88 -32.40 -3.59
CA GLU A 156 1.82 -33.15 -2.31
C GLU A 156 2.83 -34.28 -2.22
N ARG A 157 3.02 -35.01 -3.33
CA ARG A 157 4.06 -36.08 -3.39
C ARG A 157 5.46 -35.51 -3.23
N LEU A 158 5.76 -34.39 -3.88
CA LEU A 158 7.06 -33.76 -3.80
C LEU A 158 7.31 -33.15 -2.41
N ALA A 159 6.32 -32.51 -1.83
CA ALA A 159 6.41 -31.93 -0.50
C ALA A 159 6.71 -32.99 0.57
N LYS A 160 6.10 -34.19 0.47
CA LYS A 160 6.37 -35.31 1.39
C LYS A 160 7.74 -35.95 1.20
N ALA A 161 8.35 -35.84 0.04
CA ALA A 161 9.67 -36.42 -0.24
C ALA A 161 10.85 -35.58 0.29
N HIS A 162 10.60 -34.34 0.76
CA HIS A 162 11.62 -33.41 1.22
C HIS A 162 11.52 -33.10 2.74
N ILE A 163 10.71 -33.85 3.50
CA ILE A 163 10.65 -33.88 4.95
C ILE A 163 11.32 -35.16 5.46
#